data_81b54064d6748284f3556af3cb759623
#
_entry.id   81b54064d6748284f3556af3cb759623
#
_cell.length_a   1.000
_cell.length_b   1.000
_cell.length_c   1.000
_cell.angle_alpha   90.00
_cell.angle_beta   90.00
_cell.angle_gamma   90.00
#
_symmetry.space_group_name_H-M   'P 1'
#
loop_
_entity.id
_entity.type
_entity.pdbx_description
1 polymer ?
#
loop_
_entity_poly.entity_id
_entity_poly.type
_entity_poly.pdbx_seq_one_letter_code
_entity_poly.pdbx_strand_id
1 'polypeptide(L)'
;MSQARREALLERARQLGAIVIEDDYDSEFRYEGRPTDSLQSLDSLGVVAYVGTFSKSMLPQLRLGYAVLPPAILPAVIKAKQLSDCHTPTLPQWALAKFIDEGYLQKHIRRCHAVYAGRRERILLRLQGDLAPWLEAVPCTAGFHMAALCKVPVDIPLLLDLAKKVEVGLYSLQEFFHDSPVREGLFIGFGAIETLDIDPALDKVRDILQQIT
;
A
#
# COMPACT_ATOMS: atom_id res chain seq x y z
N MET A 1 1.57 1.19 13.96
CA MET A 1 1.16 0.80 15.35
C MET A 1 2.38 0.82 16.25
N SER A 2 2.29 1.38 17.49
CA SER A 2 3.41 1.37 18.45
C SER A 2 3.66 -0.03 19.00
N GLN A 3 4.87 -0.29 19.52
CA GLN A 3 5.26 -1.59 20.09
C GLN A 3 4.28 -2.02 21.21
N ALA A 4 3.99 -1.14 22.15
CA ALA A 4 3.05 -1.45 23.26
C ALA A 4 1.64 -1.84 22.76
N ARG A 5 1.14 -1.23 21.67
CA ARG A 5 -0.16 -1.60 21.09
C ARG A 5 -0.10 -2.95 20.37
N ARG A 6 1.04 -3.31 19.78
CA ARG A 6 1.26 -4.62 19.15
C ARG A 6 1.21 -5.73 20.19
N GLU A 7 1.94 -5.56 21.28
CA GLU A 7 1.96 -6.51 22.40
C GLU A 7 0.58 -6.66 23.05
N ALA A 8 -0.12 -5.54 23.29
CA ALA A 8 -1.47 -5.55 23.83
C ALA A 8 -2.47 -6.26 22.90
N LEU A 9 -2.33 -6.09 21.57
CA LEU A 9 -3.17 -6.78 20.59
C LEU A 9 -2.96 -8.29 20.63
N LEU A 10 -1.71 -8.76 20.64
CA LEU A 10 -1.38 -10.18 20.69
C LEU A 10 -1.92 -10.82 21.97
N GLU A 11 -1.71 -10.19 23.12
CA GLU A 11 -2.23 -10.70 24.40
C GLU A 11 -3.77 -10.70 24.42
N ARG A 12 -4.41 -9.67 23.86
CA ARG A 12 -5.87 -9.63 23.76
C ARG A 12 -6.42 -10.73 22.85
N ALA A 13 -5.78 -10.97 21.72
CA ALA A 13 -6.14 -12.05 20.80
C ALA A 13 -6.04 -13.42 21.51
N ARG A 14 -4.96 -13.65 22.25
CA ARG A 14 -4.79 -14.87 23.05
C ARG A 14 -5.92 -15.07 24.05
N GLN A 15 -6.26 -14.03 24.83
CA GLN A 15 -7.33 -14.08 25.85
C GLN A 15 -8.70 -14.42 25.24
N LEU A 16 -8.96 -13.96 24.02
CA LEU A 16 -10.22 -14.18 23.32
C LEU A 16 -10.24 -15.47 22.48
N GLY A 17 -9.13 -16.19 22.39
CA GLY A 17 -8.99 -17.31 21.43
C GLY A 17 -9.16 -16.87 19.98
N ALA A 18 -8.80 -15.63 19.67
CA ALA A 18 -8.93 -15.04 18.34
C ALA A 18 -7.62 -15.16 17.54
N ILE A 19 -7.75 -15.20 16.21
CA ILE A 19 -6.62 -15.11 15.28
C ILE A 19 -6.55 -13.68 14.73
N VAL A 20 -5.36 -13.10 14.74
CA VAL A 20 -5.05 -11.82 14.08
C VAL A 20 -4.58 -12.13 12.67
N ILE A 21 -5.23 -11.58 11.66
CA ILE A 21 -4.75 -11.64 10.27
C ILE A 21 -3.89 -10.41 10.03
N GLU A 22 -2.59 -10.62 9.78
CA GLU A 22 -1.66 -9.58 9.36
C GLU A 22 -1.52 -9.65 7.85
N ASP A 23 -2.14 -8.70 7.15
CA ASP A 23 -2.05 -8.55 5.70
C ASP A 23 -0.90 -7.60 5.37
N ASP A 24 0.22 -8.16 4.91
CA ASP A 24 1.44 -7.43 4.56
C ASP A 24 1.66 -7.46 3.05
N TYR A 25 1.34 -6.37 2.40
CA TYR A 25 1.41 -6.28 0.94
C TYR A 25 2.44 -5.26 0.41
N ASP A 26 3.02 -4.40 1.26
CA ASP A 26 3.90 -3.30 0.84
C ASP A 26 5.05 -2.96 1.82
N SER A 27 5.34 -3.81 2.79
CA SER A 27 6.38 -3.57 3.81
C SER A 27 7.79 -3.41 3.23
N GLU A 28 8.06 -3.97 2.05
CA GLU A 28 9.33 -3.79 1.34
C GLU A 28 9.57 -2.36 0.87
N PHE A 29 8.50 -1.54 0.76
CA PHE A 29 8.55 -0.18 0.23
C PHE A 29 8.36 0.86 1.34
N ARG A 30 9.25 0.80 2.32
CA ARG A 30 9.35 1.80 3.38
C ARG A 30 10.42 2.82 3.05
N TYR A 31 10.04 4.11 3.07
CA TYR A 31 10.91 5.24 2.68
C TYR A 31 11.52 5.96 3.87
N GLU A 32 10.88 5.90 5.04
CA GLU A 32 11.30 6.61 6.24
C GLU A 32 11.22 5.70 7.48
N GLY A 33 12.09 5.96 8.45
CA GLY A 33 12.17 5.22 9.70
C GLY A 33 12.87 3.86 9.56
N ARG A 34 12.89 3.11 10.65
CA ARG A 34 13.40 1.74 10.66
C ARG A 34 12.33 0.76 10.17
N PRO A 35 12.71 -0.34 9.54
CA PRO A 35 11.79 -1.43 9.31
C PRO A 35 11.08 -1.80 10.61
N THR A 36 9.79 -2.00 10.54
CA THR A 36 9.01 -2.42 11.72
C THR A 36 8.84 -3.93 11.62
N ASP A 37 9.17 -4.64 12.69
CA ASP A 37 8.94 -6.08 12.75
C ASP A 37 7.47 -6.39 12.50
N SER A 38 7.18 -7.52 11.84
CA SER A 38 5.80 -7.99 11.68
C SER A 38 5.19 -8.39 13.04
N LEU A 39 3.88 -8.39 13.15
CA LEU A 39 3.22 -8.98 14.32
C LEU A 39 3.57 -10.46 14.46
N GLN A 40 3.66 -11.16 13.31
CA GLN A 40 4.02 -12.56 13.25
C GLN A 40 5.41 -12.82 13.84
N SER A 41 6.41 -11.96 13.58
CA SER A 41 7.76 -12.12 14.16
C SER A 41 7.82 -11.89 15.68
N LEU A 42 6.84 -11.16 16.22
CA LEU A 42 6.68 -10.91 17.66
C LEU A 42 5.78 -11.95 18.34
N ASP A 43 5.09 -12.77 17.55
CA ASP A 43 4.07 -13.72 18.03
C ASP A 43 4.70 -14.99 18.59
N SER A 44 4.95 -15.00 19.91
CA SER A 44 5.31 -16.22 20.64
C SER A 44 4.10 -17.07 21.06
N LEU A 45 2.89 -16.60 20.78
CA LEU A 45 1.63 -17.20 21.28
C LEU A 45 0.89 -18.01 20.22
N GLY A 46 1.30 -17.91 18.96
CA GLY A 46 0.69 -18.62 17.82
C GLY A 46 -0.72 -18.12 17.50
N VAL A 47 -0.93 -16.80 17.54
CA VAL A 47 -2.22 -16.15 17.27
C VAL A 47 -2.23 -15.32 15.99
N VAL A 48 -1.08 -15.19 15.26
CA VAL A 48 -1.00 -14.40 14.04
C VAL A 48 -0.98 -15.29 12.81
N ALA A 49 -1.91 -15.05 11.90
CA ALA A 49 -1.89 -15.54 10.54
C ALA A 49 -1.31 -14.42 9.63
N TYR A 50 -0.05 -14.55 9.24
CA TYR A 50 0.60 -13.61 8.35
C TYR A 50 0.31 -13.96 6.89
N VAL A 51 -0.09 -12.98 6.10
CA VAL A 51 -0.37 -13.09 4.67
C VAL A 51 0.51 -12.13 3.90
N GLY A 52 1.35 -12.66 3.03
CA GLY A 52 2.22 -11.87 2.16
C GLY A 52 1.88 -12.09 0.69
N THR A 53 2.21 -11.12 -0.15
CA THR A 53 1.97 -11.18 -1.59
C THR A 53 3.17 -10.72 -2.40
N PHE A 54 3.35 -11.31 -3.57
CA PHE A 54 4.33 -10.84 -4.57
C PHE A 54 3.72 -9.89 -5.61
N SER A 55 2.42 -9.59 -5.48
CA SER A 55 1.71 -8.73 -6.45
C SER A 55 2.21 -7.29 -6.50
N LYS A 56 2.80 -6.80 -5.41
CA LYS A 56 3.31 -5.42 -5.30
C LYS A 56 4.83 -5.35 -5.52
N SER A 57 5.56 -6.37 -5.08
CA SER A 57 7.01 -6.45 -5.24
C SER A 57 7.45 -7.05 -6.59
N MET A 58 6.52 -7.72 -7.29
CA MET A 58 6.73 -8.35 -8.61
C MET A 58 5.61 -7.95 -9.57
N LEU A 59 5.13 -8.89 -10.39
CA LEU A 59 4.04 -8.69 -11.34
C LEU A 59 2.72 -9.17 -10.74
N PRO A 60 1.66 -8.35 -10.68
CA PRO A 60 0.34 -8.77 -10.20
C PRO A 60 -0.23 -10.00 -10.93
N GLN A 61 0.13 -10.17 -12.21
CA GLN A 61 -0.29 -11.29 -13.05
C GLN A 61 0.28 -12.64 -12.64
N LEU A 62 1.35 -12.68 -11.85
CA LEU A 62 1.90 -13.94 -11.31
C LEU A 62 0.93 -14.63 -10.36
N ARG A 63 0.02 -13.87 -9.71
CA ARG A 63 -0.98 -14.38 -8.77
C ARG A 63 -0.37 -15.26 -7.67
N LEU A 64 0.79 -14.84 -7.14
CA LEU A 64 1.49 -15.53 -6.07
C LEU A 64 1.42 -14.75 -4.76
N GLY A 65 1.15 -15.48 -3.70
CA GLY A 65 1.21 -15.03 -2.32
C GLY A 65 1.54 -16.21 -1.41
N TYR A 66 1.73 -15.94 -0.14
CA TYR A 66 2.01 -16.96 0.84
C TYR A 66 1.36 -16.61 2.18
N ALA A 67 1.18 -17.61 3.02
CA ALA A 67 0.71 -17.41 4.38
C ALA A 67 1.58 -18.20 5.37
N VAL A 68 1.90 -17.56 6.49
CA VAL A 68 2.49 -18.20 7.66
C VAL A 68 1.39 -18.30 8.71
N LEU A 69 0.96 -19.52 8.98
CA LEU A 69 -0.27 -19.77 9.74
C LEU A 69 0.02 -20.40 11.12
N PRO A 70 -0.73 -20.00 12.15
CA PRO A 70 -0.72 -20.69 13.42
C PRO A 70 -1.00 -22.19 13.26
N PRO A 71 -0.31 -23.06 14.01
CA PRO A 71 -0.54 -24.52 13.95
C PRO A 71 -2.00 -24.92 14.17
N ALA A 72 -2.73 -24.16 15.00
CA ALA A 72 -4.13 -24.42 15.34
C ALA A 72 -5.08 -24.36 14.13
N ILE A 73 -4.82 -23.49 13.17
CA ILE A 73 -5.68 -23.32 11.99
C ILE A 73 -5.09 -23.90 10.70
N LEU A 74 -3.79 -24.23 10.69
CA LEU A 74 -3.08 -24.70 9.49
C LEU A 74 -3.78 -25.90 8.80
N PRO A 75 -4.21 -26.97 9.51
CA PRO A 75 -4.86 -28.11 8.85
C PRO A 75 -6.18 -27.71 8.17
N ALA A 76 -6.97 -26.83 8.80
CA ALA A 76 -8.24 -26.37 8.25
C ALA A 76 -8.03 -25.51 7.00
N VAL A 77 -7.03 -24.62 7.03
CA VAL A 77 -6.72 -23.77 5.86
C VAL A 77 -6.17 -24.59 4.70
N ILE A 78 -5.30 -25.59 4.94
CA ILE A 78 -4.85 -26.50 3.90
C ILE A 78 -6.03 -27.23 3.26
N LYS A 79 -6.98 -27.70 4.07
CA LYS A 79 -8.17 -28.39 3.57
C LYS A 79 -9.07 -27.46 2.76
N ALA A 80 -9.29 -26.24 3.24
CA ALA A 80 -10.06 -25.23 2.51
C ALA A 80 -9.41 -24.89 1.17
N LYS A 81 -8.09 -24.68 1.15
CA LYS A 81 -7.30 -24.43 -0.07
C LYS A 81 -7.46 -25.57 -1.08
N GLN A 82 -7.32 -26.81 -0.63
CA GLN A 82 -7.48 -27.98 -1.48
C GLN A 82 -8.89 -28.05 -2.10
N LEU A 83 -9.92 -27.66 -1.33
CA LEU A 83 -11.31 -27.65 -1.83
C LEU A 83 -11.58 -26.47 -2.76
N SER A 84 -10.85 -25.35 -2.63
CA SER A 84 -11.07 -24.16 -3.45
C SER A 84 -10.48 -24.28 -4.85
N ASP A 85 -9.27 -24.77 -4.99
CA ASP A 85 -8.55 -24.75 -6.28
C ASP A 85 -7.93 -26.09 -6.70
N CYS A 86 -8.11 -27.15 -5.90
CA CYS A 86 -7.58 -28.49 -6.11
C CYS A 86 -6.07 -28.54 -6.39
N HIS A 87 -5.63 -27.80 -7.41
CA HIS A 87 -4.23 -27.74 -7.86
C HIS A 87 -3.81 -26.30 -8.15
N THR A 88 -2.93 -25.75 -7.32
CA THR A 88 -2.30 -24.46 -7.57
C THR A 88 -1.23 -24.62 -8.66
N PRO A 89 -1.12 -23.67 -9.62
CA PRO A 89 -0.04 -23.68 -10.61
C PRO A 89 1.34 -23.69 -9.95
N THR A 90 2.15 -24.71 -10.22
CA THR A 90 3.48 -24.86 -9.61
C THR A 90 4.60 -24.19 -10.41
N LEU A 91 4.45 -24.07 -11.73
CA LEU A 91 5.48 -23.47 -12.59
C LEU A 91 5.86 -22.03 -12.17
N PRO A 92 4.92 -21.10 -11.92
CA PRO A 92 5.27 -19.78 -11.42
C PRO A 92 5.94 -19.82 -10.05
N GLN A 93 5.56 -20.76 -9.18
CA GLN A 93 6.18 -20.93 -7.86
C GLN A 93 7.65 -21.37 -7.98
N TRP A 94 7.96 -22.34 -8.84
CA TRP A 94 9.33 -22.78 -9.12
C TRP A 94 10.18 -21.66 -9.72
N ALA A 95 9.61 -20.90 -10.67
CA ALA A 95 10.30 -19.77 -11.28
C ALA A 95 10.63 -18.69 -10.24
N LEU A 96 9.67 -18.37 -9.36
CA LEU A 96 9.88 -17.40 -8.29
C LEU A 96 10.88 -17.90 -7.26
N ALA A 97 10.82 -19.16 -6.85
CA ALA A 97 11.77 -19.75 -5.92
C ALA A 97 13.21 -19.60 -6.46
N LYS A 98 13.43 -19.98 -7.73
CA LYS A 98 14.74 -19.82 -8.38
C LYS A 98 15.17 -18.33 -8.45
N PHE A 99 14.25 -17.44 -8.74
CA PHE A 99 14.51 -15.97 -8.77
C PHE A 99 14.92 -15.42 -7.40
N ILE A 100 14.36 -15.99 -6.32
CA ILE A 100 14.72 -15.67 -4.93
C ILE A 100 16.12 -16.23 -4.61
N ASP A 101 16.34 -17.51 -4.86
CA ASP A 101 17.58 -18.22 -4.53
C ASP A 101 18.81 -17.62 -5.23
N GLU A 102 18.64 -17.14 -6.46
CA GLU A 102 19.69 -16.45 -7.22
C GLU A 102 19.87 -14.96 -6.81
N GLY A 103 19.09 -14.47 -5.84
CA GLY A 103 19.18 -13.11 -5.32
C GLY A 103 18.60 -12.01 -6.24
N TYR A 104 17.88 -12.40 -7.30
CA TYR A 104 17.29 -11.44 -8.24
C TYR A 104 16.13 -10.67 -7.62
N LEU A 105 15.32 -11.30 -6.77
CA LEU A 105 14.21 -10.62 -6.09
C LEU A 105 14.71 -9.44 -5.27
N GLN A 106 15.77 -9.64 -4.49
CA GLN A 106 16.32 -8.56 -3.65
C GLN A 106 16.91 -7.40 -4.49
N LYS A 107 17.54 -7.70 -5.62
CA LYS A 107 18.03 -6.69 -6.56
C LYS A 107 16.88 -5.91 -7.19
N HIS A 108 15.81 -6.63 -7.56
CA HIS A 108 14.60 -6.05 -8.14
C HIS A 108 13.90 -5.11 -7.15
N ILE A 109 13.65 -5.56 -5.91
CA ILE A 109 13.03 -4.73 -4.85
C ILE A 109 13.85 -3.46 -4.61
N ARG A 110 15.18 -3.55 -4.51
CA ARG A 110 16.04 -2.35 -4.35
C ARG A 110 15.90 -1.36 -5.50
N ARG A 111 15.81 -1.85 -6.75
CA ARG A 111 15.60 -0.98 -7.92
C ARG A 111 14.23 -0.32 -7.88
N CYS A 112 13.18 -1.09 -7.61
CA CYS A 112 11.81 -0.57 -7.48
C CYS A 112 11.71 0.46 -6.34
N HIS A 113 12.32 0.18 -5.19
CA HIS A 113 12.35 1.11 -4.06
C HIS A 113 12.97 2.46 -4.45
N ALA A 114 14.10 2.47 -5.17
CA ALA A 114 14.73 3.72 -5.62
C ALA A 114 13.80 4.52 -6.56
N VAL A 115 13.11 3.84 -7.50
CA VAL A 115 12.16 4.49 -8.41
C VAL A 115 10.98 5.07 -7.65
N TYR A 116 10.36 4.30 -6.76
CA TYR A 116 9.19 4.76 -6.01
C TYR A 116 9.55 5.85 -4.98
N ALA A 117 10.73 5.78 -4.36
CA ALA A 117 11.22 6.84 -3.50
C ALA A 117 11.34 8.18 -4.25
N GLY A 118 11.91 8.16 -5.46
CA GLY A 118 12.02 9.36 -6.30
C GLY A 118 10.66 9.91 -6.74
N ARG A 119 9.71 9.03 -7.11
CA ARG A 119 8.33 9.43 -7.45
C ARG A 119 7.63 10.07 -6.26
N ARG A 120 7.73 9.44 -5.08
CA ARG A 120 7.17 9.97 -3.83
C ARG A 120 7.75 11.34 -3.49
N GLU A 121 9.07 11.48 -3.52
CA GLU A 121 9.75 12.75 -3.24
C GLU A 121 9.29 13.85 -4.19
N ARG A 122 9.16 13.55 -5.48
CA ARG A 122 8.72 14.50 -6.49
C ARG A 122 7.31 15.02 -6.19
N ILE A 123 6.37 14.13 -5.86
CA ILE A 123 5.00 14.53 -5.51
C ILE A 123 4.98 15.35 -4.21
N LEU A 124 5.76 14.96 -3.20
CA LEU A 124 5.86 15.71 -1.95
C LEU A 124 6.39 17.14 -2.16
N LEU A 125 7.41 17.31 -3.00
CA LEU A 125 7.95 18.63 -3.36
C LEU A 125 6.87 19.51 -3.98
N ARG A 126 6.02 18.96 -4.86
CA ARG A 126 4.92 19.70 -5.48
C ARG A 126 3.83 20.05 -4.48
N LEU A 127 3.45 19.10 -3.60
CA LEU A 127 2.46 19.35 -2.54
C LEU A 127 2.94 20.37 -1.49
N GLN A 128 4.24 20.46 -1.25
CA GLN A 128 4.84 21.45 -0.36
C GLN A 128 5.17 22.78 -1.05
N GLY A 129 5.22 22.78 -2.37
CA GLY A 129 5.52 23.92 -3.22
C GLY A 129 4.26 24.58 -3.79
N ASP A 130 4.09 24.47 -5.09
CA ASP A 130 3.07 25.16 -5.88
C ASP A 130 1.63 24.65 -5.66
N LEU A 131 1.45 23.43 -5.12
CA LEU A 131 0.15 22.91 -4.73
C LEU A 131 -0.20 23.20 -3.26
N ALA A 132 0.72 23.74 -2.47
CA ALA A 132 0.55 24.00 -1.05
C ALA A 132 -0.59 24.99 -0.70
N PRO A 133 -1.04 25.93 -1.57
CA PRO A 133 -2.21 26.73 -1.30
C PRO A 133 -3.50 25.91 -1.12
N TRP A 134 -3.66 24.82 -1.83
CA TRP A 134 -4.88 24.00 -1.85
C TRP A 134 -4.76 22.70 -1.07
N LEU A 135 -3.59 22.09 -1.06
CA LEU A 135 -3.37 20.72 -0.59
C LEU A 135 -2.30 20.65 0.51
N GLU A 136 -2.51 19.76 1.46
CA GLU A 136 -1.56 19.43 2.53
C GLU A 136 -1.28 17.94 2.50
N ALA A 137 -0.02 17.55 2.29
CA ALA A 137 0.38 16.15 2.29
C ALA A 137 0.22 15.53 3.68
N VAL A 138 -0.45 14.38 3.75
CA VAL A 138 -0.44 13.55 4.96
C VAL A 138 0.87 12.75 4.99
N PRO A 139 1.60 12.74 6.12
CA PRO A 139 2.84 11.99 6.24
C PRO A 139 2.66 10.53 5.85
N CYS A 140 3.40 10.07 4.84
CA CYS A 140 3.40 8.70 4.35
C CYS A 140 4.82 8.15 4.38
N THR A 141 5.06 7.13 5.20
CA THR A 141 6.39 6.54 5.40
C THR A 141 6.62 5.27 4.60
N ALA A 142 5.59 4.72 3.98
CA ALA A 142 5.64 3.46 3.23
C ALA A 142 4.52 3.39 2.19
N GLY A 143 4.58 2.39 1.31
CA GLY A 143 3.53 2.08 0.33
C GLY A 143 3.65 2.83 -1.00
N PHE A 144 2.61 2.78 -1.81
CA PHE A 144 2.57 3.30 -3.19
C PHE A 144 1.61 4.47 -3.37
N HIS A 145 1.06 4.98 -2.28
CA HIS A 145 0.03 6.00 -2.28
C HIS A 145 0.34 7.02 -1.20
N MET A 146 -0.16 8.22 -1.40
CA MET A 146 -0.20 9.25 -0.37
C MET A 146 -1.55 9.95 -0.38
N ALA A 147 -1.93 10.47 0.77
CA ALA A 147 -3.10 11.32 0.91
C ALA A 147 -2.69 12.79 0.93
N ALA A 148 -3.49 13.63 0.32
CA ALA A 148 -3.38 15.09 0.41
C ALA A 148 -4.73 15.66 0.84
N LEU A 149 -4.78 16.35 1.98
CA LEU A 149 -5.99 16.96 2.51
C LEU A 149 -6.21 18.36 1.91
N CYS A 150 -7.46 18.71 1.62
CA CYS A 150 -7.80 20.05 1.17
C CYS A 150 -7.64 21.06 2.30
N LYS A 151 -6.93 22.15 2.04
CA LYS A 151 -6.75 23.30 2.96
C LYS A 151 -7.84 24.35 2.80
N VAL A 152 -8.45 24.37 1.63
CA VAL A 152 -9.57 25.25 1.25
C VAL A 152 -10.72 24.38 0.74
N PRO A 153 -11.96 24.89 0.72
CA PRO A 153 -13.07 24.17 0.08
C PRO A 153 -12.75 23.91 -1.41
N VAL A 154 -12.83 22.65 -1.83
CA VAL A 154 -12.62 22.22 -3.22
C VAL A 154 -13.78 21.31 -3.61
N ASP A 155 -14.40 21.56 -4.74
CA ASP A 155 -15.36 20.63 -5.33
C ASP A 155 -14.61 19.40 -5.85
N ILE A 156 -14.44 18.37 -5.00
CA ILE A 156 -13.71 17.15 -5.33
C ILE A 156 -14.32 16.39 -6.53
N PRO A 157 -15.65 16.18 -6.60
CA PRO A 157 -16.26 15.59 -7.79
C PRO A 157 -15.91 16.31 -9.08
N LEU A 158 -15.99 17.64 -9.10
CA LEU A 158 -15.65 18.45 -10.26
C LEU A 158 -14.15 18.34 -10.59
N LEU A 159 -13.28 18.40 -9.58
CA LEU A 159 -11.83 18.23 -9.76
C LEU A 159 -11.50 16.90 -10.42
N LEU A 160 -12.10 15.80 -9.95
CA LEU A 160 -11.86 14.44 -10.48
C LEU A 160 -12.37 14.32 -11.92
N ASP A 161 -13.53 14.89 -12.24
CA ASP A 161 -14.08 14.89 -13.59
C ASP A 161 -13.18 15.67 -14.57
N LEU A 162 -12.72 16.86 -14.17
CA LEU A 162 -11.80 17.67 -14.98
C LEU A 162 -10.43 17.01 -15.14
N ALA A 163 -9.88 16.43 -14.07
CA ALA A 163 -8.61 15.69 -14.11
C ALA A 163 -8.69 14.50 -15.08
N LYS A 164 -9.79 13.75 -15.04
CA LYS A 164 -10.04 12.63 -15.96
C LYS A 164 -10.08 13.07 -17.43
N LYS A 165 -10.67 14.25 -17.74
CA LYS A 165 -10.72 14.80 -19.11
C LYS A 165 -9.33 15.13 -19.67
N VAL A 166 -8.37 15.41 -18.79
CA VAL A 166 -6.97 15.67 -19.16
C VAL A 166 -6.06 14.47 -18.90
N GLU A 167 -6.65 13.28 -18.75
CA GLU A 167 -5.97 11.98 -18.57
C GLU A 167 -5.14 11.90 -17.27
N VAL A 168 -5.57 12.57 -16.21
CA VAL A 168 -4.99 12.46 -14.87
C VAL A 168 -5.93 11.67 -13.96
N GLY A 169 -5.46 10.51 -13.49
CA GLY A 169 -6.20 9.66 -12.54
C GLY A 169 -5.96 10.08 -11.10
N LEU A 170 -7.00 10.49 -10.42
CA LEU A 170 -7.03 10.81 -8.99
C LEU A 170 -8.22 10.11 -8.34
N TYR A 171 -8.16 9.94 -7.01
CA TYR A 171 -9.25 9.36 -6.24
C TYR A 171 -9.61 10.27 -5.07
N SER A 172 -10.89 10.26 -4.68
CA SER A 172 -11.36 10.92 -3.48
C SER A 172 -10.94 10.13 -2.24
N LEU A 173 -10.51 10.81 -1.18
CA LEU A 173 -10.35 10.18 0.13
C LEU A 173 -11.67 9.70 0.73
N GLN A 174 -12.80 10.25 0.30
CA GLN A 174 -14.12 9.86 0.79
C GLN A 174 -14.41 8.37 0.59
N GLU A 175 -13.87 7.76 -0.47
CA GLU A 175 -14.04 6.33 -0.76
C GLU A 175 -13.47 5.40 0.33
N PHE A 176 -12.60 5.92 1.21
CA PHE A 176 -11.94 5.17 2.28
C PHE A 176 -12.54 5.45 3.68
N PHE A 177 -13.59 6.26 3.77
CA PHE A 177 -14.28 6.55 5.01
C PHE A 177 -15.63 5.85 5.07
N HIS A 178 -15.99 5.35 6.25
CA HIS A 178 -17.33 4.83 6.49
C HIS A 178 -18.36 5.95 6.60
N ASP A 179 -17.97 7.03 7.30
CA ASP A 179 -18.75 8.27 7.44
C ASP A 179 -18.11 9.39 6.61
N SER A 180 -18.80 10.54 6.53
CA SER A 180 -18.24 11.70 5.84
C SER A 180 -16.92 12.12 6.51
N PRO A 181 -15.84 12.36 5.76
CA PRO A 181 -14.57 12.79 6.32
C PRO A 181 -14.70 14.19 6.93
N VAL A 182 -13.96 14.44 8.01
CA VAL A 182 -13.86 15.78 8.62
C VAL A 182 -13.23 16.79 7.66
N ARG A 183 -12.33 16.33 6.81
CA ARG A 183 -11.66 17.09 5.74
C ARG A 183 -11.66 16.27 4.46
N GLU A 184 -12.03 16.91 3.37
CA GLU A 184 -11.89 16.34 2.04
C GLU A 184 -10.43 16.24 1.60
N GLY A 185 -10.17 15.44 0.59
CA GLY A 185 -8.82 15.27 0.10
C GLY A 185 -8.73 14.29 -1.06
N LEU A 186 -7.51 14.14 -1.53
CA LEU A 186 -7.14 13.28 -2.64
C LEU A 186 -6.30 12.09 -2.18
N PHE A 187 -6.51 10.95 -2.81
CA PHE A 187 -5.67 9.78 -2.72
C PHE A 187 -4.86 9.66 -4.01
N ILE A 188 -3.56 9.79 -3.91
CA ILE A 188 -2.61 9.90 -5.03
C ILE A 188 -1.76 8.65 -5.09
N GLY A 189 -1.96 7.82 -6.12
CA GLY A 189 -1.13 6.66 -6.38
C GLY A 189 0.10 7.01 -7.21
N PHE A 190 1.29 6.54 -6.81
CA PHE A 190 2.54 6.75 -7.54
C PHE A 190 3.24 5.44 -7.99
N GLY A 191 2.60 4.31 -7.77
CA GLY A 191 3.16 3.01 -8.15
C GLY A 191 3.22 2.77 -9.66
N ALA A 192 2.24 3.27 -10.43
CA ALA A 192 2.08 2.97 -11.85
C ALA A 192 2.47 4.12 -12.79
N ILE A 193 2.54 5.36 -12.30
CA ILE A 193 2.90 6.52 -13.13
C ILE A 193 4.39 6.49 -13.52
N GLU A 194 4.72 6.86 -14.75
CA GLU A 194 6.12 7.10 -15.12
C GLU A 194 6.65 8.37 -14.44
N THR A 195 7.93 8.34 -14.05
CA THR A 195 8.53 9.45 -13.27
C THR A 195 8.48 10.78 -14.04
N LEU A 196 8.62 10.74 -15.37
CA LEU A 196 8.58 11.93 -16.22
C LEU A 196 7.18 12.53 -16.38
N ASP A 197 6.12 11.76 -16.11
CA ASP A 197 4.73 12.20 -16.25
C ASP A 197 4.19 12.86 -14.98
N ILE A 198 4.91 12.76 -13.85
CA ILE A 198 4.44 13.29 -12.56
C ILE A 198 4.24 14.81 -12.62
N ASP A 199 5.23 15.56 -13.07
CA ASP A 199 5.12 17.03 -13.13
C ASP A 199 4.06 17.50 -14.13
N PRO A 200 4.02 17.00 -15.36
CA PRO A 200 2.96 17.36 -16.30
C PRO A 200 1.55 17.06 -15.75
N ALA A 201 1.39 15.92 -15.04
CA ALA A 201 0.12 15.59 -14.42
C ALA A 201 -0.25 16.56 -13.28
N LEU A 202 0.72 16.89 -12.42
CA LEU A 202 0.50 17.82 -11.31
C LEU A 202 0.34 19.28 -11.78
N ASP A 203 0.93 19.69 -12.90
CA ASP A 203 0.65 20.98 -13.53
C ASP A 203 -0.82 21.09 -13.93
N LYS A 204 -1.36 20.06 -14.57
CA LYS A 204 -2.78 20.00 -14.93
C LYS A 204 -3.69 20.08 -13.68
N VAL A 205 -3.33 19.37 -12.60
CA VAL A 205 -4.07 19.43 -11.33
C VAL A 205 -4.05 20.83 -10.74
N ARG A 206 -2.88 21.49 -10.72
CA ARG A 206 -2.76 22.87 -10.24
C ARG A 206 -3.64 23.81 -11.05
N ASP A 207 -3.59 23.72 -12.37
CA ASP A 207 -4.34 24.61 -13.26
C ASP A 207 -5.85 24.42 -13.09
N ILE A 208 -6.31 23.18 -12.85
CA ILE A 208 -7.71 22.91 -12.51
C ILE A 208 -8.07 23.52 -11.15
N LEU A 209 -7.25 23.31 -10.11
CA LEU A 209 -7.49 23.89 -8.78
C LEU A 209 -7.60 25.41 -8.84
N GLN A 210 -6.75 26.09 -9.63
CA GLN A 210 -6.83 27.55 -9.85
C GLN A 210 -8.14 28.00 -10.52
N GLN A 211 -8.77 27.15 -11.32
CA GLN A 211 -10.03 27.47 -12.02
C GLN A 211 -11.26 27.29 -11.15
N ILE A 212 -11.23 26.35 -10.18
CA ILE A 212 -12.43 25.94 -9.41
C ILE A 212 -12.43 26.48 -7.97
N THR A 213 -11.36 27.13 -7.52
CA THR A 213 -11.22 27.77 -6.20
C THR A 213 -10.98 29.28 -6.33
#